data_1ef3593dbac13bc9968d5798caec3fb3
#
_entry.id   1ef3593dbac13bc9968d5798caec3fb3
#
_cell.length_a   1.000
_cell.length_b   1.000
_cell.length_c   1.000
_cell.angle_alpha   90.00
_cell.angle_beta   90.00
_cell.angle_gamma   90.00
#
_symmetry.space_group_name_H-M   'P 1'
#
loop_
_entity.id
_entity.type
_entity.pdbx_description
1 polymer ?
#
loop_
_entity_poly.entity_id
_entity_poly.type
_entity_poly.pdbx_seq_one_letter_code
_entity_poly.pdbx_strand_id
1 'polypeptide(L)'
;MRRFTLAFLAVYLGASTAFAYEVPQRRRDQAQTTPGYILTPAAANIPGLGFTYGVIASFFNINDFETDVLGFKFFGDLSGQGAGVVDMFVLPNQPDLLTLNLFWNDFDRVGIETYRRGIKSDREQRNLIELERFSVTIAQLNLRLLDRRWQLNVSGNRQQSKLAAIRNKEGDIITEGNGDTQDGFNRSFGSIVDLTDDRADPRDGFQAEIYRYDRPDPGKGQPFFYVMDYNLLYFVPIGGYSTLGFNLYRSDAVMIRPGETDTGKIKEDLGFNCSQITDETQKANCENVETQYVEETRAGNQHGTATPIGGTQRLRSYTTNRYFAAHSLSAGTEFRWNLTEEFTPFNIIVAGGVRTGIQVAFFAEGGTVADLTEDLYKDWKYSYGSGVRFILASGFVVRLDVASGSEGTQPSLIFQYPWNVF
;
A
#
# COMPACT_ATOMS: atom_id res chain seq x y z
N MET A 1 13.49 24.69 -0.27
CA MET A 1 12.37 24.95 -1.21
C MET A 1 12.80 25.55 -2.56
N ARG A 2 13.53 26.66 -2.64
CA ARG A 2 13.89 27.28 -3.96
C ARG A 2 14.76 26.43 -4.92
N ARG A 3 15.51 25.45 -4.47
CA ARG A 3 16.39 24.63 -5.33
C ARG A 3 15.67 23.44 -6.00
N PHE A 4 14.60 22.94 -5.43
CA PHE A 4 13.80 21.86 -6.03
C PHE A 4 12.83 22.34 -7.11
N THR A 5 12.27 23.53 -6.95
CA THR A 5 11.40 24.16 -7.97
C THR A 5 12.19 24.47 -9.25
N LEU A 6 13.47 24.82 -9.13
CA LEU A 6 14.35 25.07 -10.28
C LEU A 6 14.78 23.78 -11.01
N ALA A 7 14.93 22.65 -10.30
CA ALA A 7 15.26 21.37 -10.95
C ALA A 7 14.08 20.81 -11.75
N PHE A 8 12.85 20.93 -11.24
CA PHE A 8 11.64 20.52 -11.98
C PHE A 8 11.37 21.45 -13.19
N LEU A 9 11.61 22.76 -13.04
CA LEU A 9 11.49 23.71 -14.14
C LEU A 9 12.61 23.54 -15.18
N ALA A 10 13.82 23.18 -14.76
CA ALA A 10 14.95 22.91 -15.66
C ALA A 10 14.77 21.61 -16.44
N VAL A 11 14.13 20.58 -15.88
CA VAL A 11 13.71 19.38 -16.64
C VAL A 11 12.61 19.73 -17.62
N TYR A 12 11.71 20.65 -17.28
CA TYR A 12 10.64 21.11 -18.20
C TYR A 12 11.16 22.05 -19.30
N LEU A 13 12.18 22.88 -19.05
CA LEU A 13 12.75 23.83 -20.00
C LEU A 13 13.92 23.25 -20.81
N GLY A 14 14.64 22.25 -20.29
CA GLY A 14 15.70 21.53 -21.02
C GLY A 14 15.16 20.51 -22.01
N ALA A 15 13.88 20.12 -21.90
CA ALA A 15 13.21 19.18 -22.81
C ALA A 15 12.69 19.81 -24.13
N SER A 16 12.88 21.12 -24.32
CA SER A 16 12.34 21.80 -25.50
C SER A 16 13.13 21.57 -26.80
N THR A 17 14.17 20.72 -26.77
CA THR A 17 14.94 20.37 -28.00
C THR A 17 15.26 18.88 -28.17
N ALA A 18 14.71 18.00 -27.35
CA ALA A 18 14.97 16.57 -27.48
C ALA A 18 13.69 15.77 -27.34
N PHE A 19 13.23 15.18 -28.42
CA PHE A 19 12.15 14.20 -28.51
C PHE A 19 10.80 14.68 -28.00
N ALA A 20 9.91 15.11 -28.88
CA ALA A 20 8.49 15.14 -28.60
C ALA A 20 8.10 13.73 -28.14
N TYR A 21 7.85 13.56 -26.82
CA TYR A 21 7.32 12.31 -26.32
C TYR A 21 5.93 12.12 -26.94
N GLU A 22 5.81 11.13 -27.80
CA GLU A 22 4.54 10.76 -28.39
C GLU A 22 3.77 9.94 -27.35
N VAL A 23 2.66 10.49 -26.87
CA VAL A 23 1.80 9.78 -25.90
C VAL A 23 1.21 8.56 -26.59
N PRO A 24 1.43 7.34 -26.08
CA PRO A 24 0.88 6.14 -26.67
C PRO A 24 -0.64 6.21 -26.82
N GLN A 25 -1.16 5.72 -27.94
CA GLN A 25 -2.60 5.55 -28.07
C GLN A 25 -3.10 4.49 -27.08
N ARG A 26 -4.32 4.68 -26.57
CA ARG A 26 -4.95 3.67 -25.73
C ARG A 26 -5.14 2.37 -26.52
N ARG A 27 -4.62 1.27 -26.00
CA ARG A 27 -4.65 -0.06 -26.60
C ARG A 27 -6.06 -0.64 -26.63
N ARG A 28 -6.93 -0.21 -25.69
CA ARG A 28 -8.33 -0.59 -25.57
C ARG A 28 -9.14 0.55 -24.99
N ASP A 29 -10.47 0.41 -25.06
CA ASP A 29 -11.36 1.29 -24.33
C ASP A 29 -11.08 1.22 -22.83
N GLN A 30 -10.91 2.36 -22.20
CA GLN A 30 -10.61 2.47 -20.77
C GLN A 30 -11.90 2.46 -19.92
N ALA A 31 -13.06 2.66 -20.56
CA ALA A 31 -14.38 2.55 -19.96
C ALA A 31 -14.99 1.18 -20.32
N GLN A 32 -14.80 0.19 -19.45
CA GLN A 32 -15.37 -1.13 -19.69
C GLN A 32 -16.77 -1.24 -19.06
N THR A 33 -17.75 -1.64 -19.86
CA THR A 33 -19.15 -1.75 -19.43
C THR A 33 -19.72 -3.16 -19.55
N THR A 34 -18.95 -4.12 -20.07
CA THR A 34 -19.43 -5.51 -20.21
C THR A 34 -19.59 -6.16 -18.83
N PRO A 35 -20.81 -6.54 -18.43
CA PRO A 35 -21.03 -7.18 -17.14
C PRO A 35 -20.25 -8.48 -16.97
N GLY A 36 -19.73 -8.70 -15.77
CA GLY A 36 -19.02 -9.91 -15.42
C GLY A 36 -19.07 -10.20 -13.93
N TYR A 37 -18.67 -11.40 -13.55
CA TYR A 37 -18.55 -11.75 -12.13
C TYR A 37 -17.43 -12.75 -11.89
N ILE A 38 -16.91 -12.73 -10.67
CA ILE A 38 -15.99 -13.74 -10.13
C ILE A 38 -16.45 -14.11 -8.72
N LEU A 39 -16.54 -15.41 -8.47
CA LEU A 39 -16.67 -15.98 -7.14
C LEU A 39 -15.49 -16.92 -6.92
N THR A 40 -14.56 -16.55 -6.05
CA THR A 40 -13.34 -17.33 -5.85
C THR A 40 -13.11 -17.66 -4.38
N PRO A 41 -12.79 -18.92 -4.04
CA PRO A 41 -12.15 -19.20 -2.77
C PRO A 41 -10.78 -18.54 -2.75
N ALA A 42 -10.41 -17.99 -1.62
CA ALA A 42 -9.11 -17.37 -1.39
C ALA A 42 -8.43 -18.02 -0.19
N ALA A 43 -7.14 -18.28 -0.33
CA ALA A 43 -6.29 -18.69 0.78
C ALA A 43 -4.93 -18.04 0.58
N ALA A 44 -4.44 -17.34 1.58
CA ALA A 44 -3.20 -16.61 1.49
C ALA A 44 -2.45 -16.62 2.83
N ASN A 45 -1.13 -16.65 2.74
CA ASN A 45 -0.29 -16.24 3.85
C ASN A 45 0.15 -14.79 3.58
N ILE A 46 -0.42 -13.86 4.34
CA ILE A 46 -0.13 -12.44 4.19
C ILE A 46 1.06 -12.11 5.09
N PRO A 47 2.21 -11.69 4.52
CA PRO A 47 3.40 -11.39 5.30
C PRO A 47 3.13 -10.38 6.42
N GLY A 48 3.37 -10.78 7.67
CA GLY A 48 3.11 -9.97 8.87
C GLY A 48 1.69 -10.00 9.40
N LEU A 49 0.74 -10.72 8.73
CA LEU A 49 -0.67 -10.86 9.17
C LEU A 49 -1.09 -12.33 9.38
N GLY A 50 -0.30 -13.31 8.87
CA GLY A 50 -0.56 -14.73 9.04
C GLY A 50 -1.38 -15.38 7.93
N PHE A 51 -1.85 -16.62 8.17
CA PHE A 51 -2.60 -17.41 7.20
C PHE A 51 -4.10 -17.13 7.30
N THR A 52 -4.71 -16.84 6.16
CA THR A 52 -6.15 -16.61 6.03
C THR A 52 -6.74 -17.39 4.86
N TYR A 53 -8.01 -17.75 4.97
CA TYR A 53 -8.78 -18.37 3.91
C TYR A 53 -10.21 -17.83 3.91
N GLY A 54 -10.88 -17.91 2.77
CA GLY A 54 -12.25 -17.39 2.69
C GLY A 54 -12.80 -17.37 1.29
N VAL A 55 -13.74 -16.48 1.03
CA VAL A 55 -14.37 -16.29 -0.26
C VAL A 55 -14.37 -14.81 -0.62
N ILE A 56 -14.15 -14.54 -1.92
CA ILE A 56 -14.27 -13.22 -2.53
C ILE A 56 -15.29 -13.32 -3.63
N ALA A 57 -16.26 -12.40 -3.65
CA ALA A 57 -17.22 -12.22 -4.71
C ALA A 57 -17.04 -10.82 -5.31
N SER A 58 -16.96 -10.74 -6.63
CA SER A 58 -16.90 -9.47 -7.35
C SER A 58 -17.87 -9.51 -8.53
N PHE A 59 -18.62 -8.43 -8.69
CA PHE A 59 -19.54 -8.21 -9.80
C PHE A 59 -19.06 -6.95 -10.52
N PHE A 60 -18.74 -7.08 -11.79
CA PHE A 60 -18.14 -6.04 -12.61
C PHE A 60 -19.18 -5.40 -13.51
N ASN A 61 -19.04 -4.10 -13.73
CA ASN A 61 -19.80 -3.35 -14.73
C ASN A 61 -21.33 -3.50 -14.57
N ILE A 62 -21.83 -3.24 -13.37
CA ILE A 62 -23.25 -3.40 -13.03
C ILE A 62 -24.11 -2.44 -13.85
N ASN A 63 -25.17 -2.96 -14.49
CA ASN A 63 -26.08 -2.22 -15.36
C ASN A 63 -25.39 -1.51 -16.54
N ASP A 64 -24.40 -2.17 -17.14
CA ASP A 64 -23.61 -1.63 -18.26
C ASP A 64 -22.89 -0.33 -17.94
N PHE A 65 -22.64 -0.04 -16.66
CA PHE A 65 -21.75 1.00 -16.17
C PHE A 65 -20.47 0.37 -15.64
N GLU A 66 -19.42 1.16 -15.46
CA GLU A 66 -18.16 0.69 -14.85
C GLU A 66 -18.24 0.37 -13.36
N THR A 67 -19.39 0.53 -12.75
CA THR A 67 -19.57 0.30 -11.32
C THR A 67 -19.33 -1.16 -10.98
N ASP A 68 -18.34 -1.41 -10.15
CA ASP A 68 -18.01 -2.72 -9.61
C ASP A 68 -18.45 -2.83 -8.15
N VAL A 69 -18.97 -4.00 -7.77
CA VAL A 69 -19.28 -4.33 -6.37
C VAL A 69 -18.49 -5.55 -5.97
N LEU A 70 -17.84 -5.46 -4.83
CA LEU A 70 -17.06 -6.55 -4.27
C LEU A 70 -17.45 -6.83 -2.82
N GLY A 71 -17.29 -8.07 -2.40
CA GLY A 71 -17.45 -8.48 -1.01
C GLY A 71 -16.56 -9.68 -0.69
N PHE A 72 -16.16 -9.79 0.56
CA PHE A 72 -15.37 -10.93 1.03
C PHE A 72 -15.72 -11.32 2.45
N LYS A 73 -15.43 -12.59 2.78
CA LYS A 73 -15.41 -13.11 4.14
C LYS A 73 -14.18 -13.98 4.31
N PHE A 74 -13.37 -13.66 5.32
CA PHE A 74 -12.16 -14.40 5.68
C PHE A 74 -12.24 -15.02 7.06
N PHE A 75 -11.45 -16.09 7.23
CA PHE A 75 -11.29 -16.88 8.44
C PHE A 75 -9.80 -17.19 8.61
N GLY A 76 -9.36 -17.48 9.83
CA GLY A 76 -7.97 -17.81 10.16
C GLY A 76 -7.34 -16.73 11.03
N ASP A 77 -6.05 -16.48 10.84
CA ASP A 77 -5.30 -15.48 11.63
C ASP A 77 -5.81 -14.06 11.34
N LEU A 78 -6.24 -13.81 10.10
CA LEU A 78 -7.03 -12.66 9.73
C LEU A 78 -8.48 -13.10 9.52
N SER A 79 -9.37 -12.79 10.45
CA SER A 79 -10.80 -13.13 10.38
C SER A 79 -11.64 -11.86 10.28
N GLY A 80 -12.52 -11.81 9.30
CA GLY A 80 -13.37 -10.64 9.10
C GLY A 80 -14.11 -10.63 7.79
N GLN A 81 -14.73 -9.51 7.48
CA GLN A 81 -15.53 -9.32 6.28
C GLN A 81 -15.40 -7.89 5.76
N GLY A 82 -15.76 -7.70 4.51
CA GLY A 82 -15.82 -6.37 3.92
C GLY A 82 -16.62 -6.34 2.64
N ALA A 83 -16.97 -5.14 2.24
CA ALA A 83 -17.66 -4.86 0.99
C ALA A 83 -17.19 -3.52 0.42
N GLY A 84 -17.30 -3.37 -0.88
CA GLY A 84 -16.96 -2.14 -1.56
C GLY A 84 -17.75 -1.95 -2.84
N VAL A 85 -17.87 -0.69 -3.21
CA VAL A 85 -18.36 -0.24 -4.51
C VAL A 85 -17.25 0.61 -5.12
N VAL A 86 -16.85 0.30 -6.32
CA VAL A 86 -15.78 0.97 -7.06
C VAL A 86 -16.38 1.60 -8.32
N ASP A 87 -15.90 2.80 -8.64
CA ASP A 87 -16.28 3.55 -9.84
C ASP A 87 -17.80 3.77 -9.99
N MET A 88 -18.51 3.91 -8.86
CA MET A 88 -19.91 4.30 -8.87
C MET A 88 -20.03 5.71 -9.47
N PHE A 89 -20.78 5.86 -10.57
CA PHE A 89 -20.96 7.17 -11.19
C PHE A 89 -21.77 8.12 -10.28
N VAL A 90 -21.37 9.39 -10.25
CA VAL A 90 -22.06 10.46 -9.49
C VAL A 90 -22.95 11.26 -10.42
N LEU A 91 -22.54 11.44 -11.68
CA LEU A 91 -23.22 12.21 -12.69
C LEU A 91 -23.79 11.30 -13.78
N PRO A 92 -25.12 11.02 -13.83
CA PRO A 92 -25.70 10.08 -14.79
C PRO A 92 -25.43 10.41 -16.26
N ASN A 93 -25.32 11.70 -16.61
CA ASN A 93 -25.06 12.16 -17.98
C ASN A 93 -23.58 12.15 -18.37
N GLN A 94 -22.68 11.96 -17.41
CA GLN A 94 -21.23 11.91 -17.57
C GLN A 94 -20.65 10.89 -16.57
N PRO A 95 -20.94 9.61 -16.73
CA PRO A 95 -20.62 8.61 -15.72
C PRO A 95 -19.11 8.48 -15.44
N ASP A 96 -18.29 8.78 -16.47
CA ASP A 96 -16.83 8.67 -16.36
C ASP A 96 -16.15 9.88 -15.72
N LEU A 97 -16.84 11.05 -15.67
CA LEU A 97 -16.22 12.28 -15.21
C LEU A 97 -15.99 12.29 -13.71
N LEU A 98 -16.98 11.85 -12.95
CA LEU A 98 -16.96 11.89 -11.49
C LEU A 98 -17.47 10.57 -10.93
N THR A 99 -16.60 9.85 -10.23
CA THR A 99 -16.94 8.54 -9.62
C THR A 99 -16.67 8.55 -8.13
N LEU A 100 -17.39 7.68 -7.41
CA LEU A 100 -17.27 7.47 -5.98
C LEU A 100 -16.90 6.02 -5.70
N ASN A 101 -15.84 5.83 -4.92
CA ASN A 101 -15.48 4.55 -4.35
C ASN A 101 -15.86 4.55 -2.87
N LEU A 102 -16.55 3.50 -2.43
CA LEU A 102 -16.86 3.25 -1.04
C LEU A 102 -16.30 1.89 -0.67
N PHE A 103 -15.64 1.80 0.45
CA PHE A 103 -15.12 0.55 0.95
C PHE A 103 -15.28 0.49 2.47
N TRP A 104 -15.69 -0.68 2.96
CA TRP A 104 -15.82 -0.98 4.38
C TRP A 104 -15.28 -2.37 4.66
N ASN A 105 -14.54 -2.52 5.75
CA ASN A 105 -14.20 -3.81 6.33
C ASN A 105 -14.31 -3.77 7.85
N ASP A 106 -14.49 -4.96 8.42
CA ASP A 106 -14.50 -5.19 9.86
C ASP A 106 -13.86 -6.57 10.12
N PHE A 107 -12.75 -6.55 10.80
CA PHE A 107 -12.00 -7.74 11.19
C PHE A 107 -12.14 -7.95 12.69
N ASP A 108 -12.52 -9.17 13.09
CA ASP A 108 -12.70 -9.59 14.49
C ASP A 108 -11.37 -9.91 15.16
N ARG A 109 -10.35 -10.25 14.38
CA ARG A 109 -8.99 -10.53 14.83
C ARG A 109 -7.99 -10.14 13.78
N VAL A 110 -6.97 -9.40 14.20
CA VAL A 110 -5.84 -9.04 13.34
C VAL A 110 -4.57 -9.10 14.16
N GLY A 111 -3.58 -9.87 13.69
CA GLY A 111 -2.22 -9.83 14.19
C GLY A 111 -1.35 -8.99 13.26
N ILE A 112 -0.69 -7.97 13.78
CA ILE A 112 0.19 -7.09 12.98
C ILE A 112 1.60 -7.19 13.56
N GLU A 113 2.53 -7.71 12.76
CA GLU A 113 3.95 -7.65 13.12
C GLU A 113 4.46 -6.21 13.03
N THR A 114 5.14 -5.76 14.06
CA THR A 114 5.79 -4.45 14.13
C THR A 114 7.27 -4.61 14.35
N TYR A 115 8.05 -3.69 13.82
CA TYR A 115 9.51 -3.74 13.78
C TYR A 115 10.09 -2.46 14.33
N ARG A 116 11.39 -2.45 14.62
CA ARG A 116 12.10 -1.22 14.97
C ARG A 116 12.23 -0.27 13.80
N ARG A 117 12.22 1.01 14.10
CA ARG A 117 12.41 2.10 13.16
C ARG A 117 13.78 2.03 12.48
N GLY A 118 13.83 2.33 11.16
CA GLY A 118 15.04 2.44 10.38
C GLY A 118 15.40 1.20 9.56
N ILE A 119 16.33 1.38 8.61
CA ILE A 119 16.72 0.37 7.62
C ILE A 119 17.58 -0.76 8.22
N LYS A 120 18.24 -0.52 9.34
CA LYS A 120 19.11 -1.48 10.04
C LYS A 120 18.42 -2.27 11.13
N SER A 121 17.10 -2.09 11.27
CA SER A 121 16.32 -2.81 12.28
C SER A 121 16.42 -4.33 12.09
N ASP A 122 16.58 -5.05 13.20
CA ASP A 122 16.66 -6.51 13.19
C ASP A 122 15.25 -7.13 13.17
N ARG A 123 15.05 -8.11 12.31
CA ARG A 123 13.80 -8.88 12.22
C ARG A 123 13.49 -9.63 13.52
N GLU A 124 14.52 -10.07 14.23
CA GLU A 124 14.34 -10.80 15.48
C GLU A 124 13.81 -9.95 16.63
N GLN A 125 13.83 -8.63 16.48
CA GLN A 125 13.28 -7.67 17.46
C GLN A 125 11.83 -7.28 17.12
N ARG A 126 11.08 -8.15 16.44
CA ARG A 126 9.68 -7.91 16.12
C ARG A 126 8.78 -8.12 17.34
N ASN A 127 7.69 -7.36 17.36
CA ASN A 127 6.57 -7.55 18.24
C ASN A 127 5.32 -7.86 17.41
N LEU A 128 4.34 -8.52 18.04
CA LEU A 128 3.03 -8.79 17.45
C LEU A 128 2.00 -7.94 18.19
N ILE A 129 1.35 -7.03 17.50
CA ILE A 129 0.19 -6.29 17.99
C ILE A 129 -1.05 -7.12 17.64
N GLU A 130 -1.75 -7.63 18.64
CA GLU A 130 -3.03 -8.30 18.48
C GLU A 130 -4.17 -7.28 18.67
N LEU A 131 -5.02 -7.17 17.67
CA LEU A 131 -6.25 -6.37 17.74
C LEU A 131 -7.46 -7.29 17.87
N GLU A 132 -8.33 -7.00 18.84
CA GLU A 132 -9.64 -7.66 18.98
C GLU A 132 -10.58 -7.26 17.84
N ARG A 133 -10.45 -6.01 17.39
CA ARG A 133 -11.24 -5.45 16.30
C ARG A 133 -10.41 -4.46 15.52
N PHE A 134 -10.57 -4.53 14.21
CA PHE A 134 -10.02 -3.56 13.27
C PHE A 134 -11.02 -3.29 12.17
N SER A 135 -11.48 -2.06 12.06
CA SER A 135 -12.46 -1.66 11.06
C SER A 135 -11.97 -0.44 10.29
N VAL A 136 -12.16 -0.46 8.99
CA VAL A 136 -11.81 0.67 8.11
C VAL A 136 -13.01 1.00 7.22
N THR A 137 -13.31 2.28 7.11
CA THR A 137 -14.29 2.82 6.15
C THR A 137 -13.59 3.86 5.30
N ILE A 138 -13.64 3.70 3.98
CA ILE A 138 -13.05 4.62 3.01
C ILE A 138 -14.15 5.16 2.10
N ALA A 139 -14.14 6.46 1.86
CA ALA A 139 -14.90 7.11 0.81
C ALA A 139 -13.93 7.92 -0.05
N GLN A 140 -13.93 7.71 -1.36
CA GLN A 140 -13.03 8.37 -2.30
C GLN A 140 -13.81 8.90 -3.50
N LEU A 141 -13.64 10.17 -3.79
CA LEU A 141 -14.18 10.84 -4.96
C LEU A 141 -13.06 11.00 -6.00
N ASN A 142 -13.33 10.61 -7.25
CA ASN A 142 -12.38 10.69 -8.35
C ASN A 142 -12.96 11.59 -9.45
N LEU A 143 -12.25 12.64 -9.81
CA LEU A 143 -12.51 13.46 -10.99
C LEU A 143 -11.55 13.01 -12.10
N ARG A 144 -12.09 12.56 -13.23
CA ARG A 144 -11.35 12.02 -14.38
C ARG A 144 -11.45 12.96 -15.56
N LEU A 145 -10.34 13.43 -16.06
CA LEU A 145 -10.24 14.42 -17.12
C LEU A 145 -9.40 13.89 -18.29
N LEU A 146 -9.59 14.47 -19.47
CA LEU A 146 -8.77 14.19 -20.67
C LEU A 146 -8.71 12.70 -21.01
N ASP A 147 -9.86 12.05 -21.12
CA ASP A 147 -9.94 10.62 -21.37
C ASP A 147 -9.16 9.80 -20.32
N ARG A 148 -9.36 10.16 -19.01
CA ARG A 148 -8.69 9.54 -17.87
C ARG A 148 -7.16 9.66 -17.88
N ARG A 149 -6.62 10.58 -18.69
CA ARG A 149 -5.19 10.90 -18.69
C ARG A 149 -4.79 11.71 -17.45
N TRP A 150 -5.75 12.43 -16.88
CA TRP A 150 -5.54 13.15 -15.62
C TRP A 150 -6.67 12.85 -14.64
N GLN A 151 -6.30 12.43 -13.45
CA GLN A 151 -7.25 12.08 -12.40
C GLN A 151 -6.89 12.84 -11.11
N LEU A 152 -7.91 13.42 -10.48
CA LEU A 152 -7.80 14.04 -9.16
C LEU A 152 -8.63 13.22 -8.17
N ASN A 153 -8.05 12.92 -7.00
CA ASN A 153 -8.66 12.08 -5.98
C ASN A 153 -8.75 12.84 -4.66
N VAL A 154 -9.87 12.71 -3.99
CA VAL A 154 -10.05 13.16 -2.60
C VAL A 154 -10.64 11.99 -1.82
N SER A 155 -10.02 11.60 -0.72
CA SER A 155 -10.55 10.53 0.12
C SER A 155 -10.59 10.88 1.59
N GLY A 156 -11.55 10.26 2.30
CA GLY A 156 -11.61 10.17 3.74
C GLY A 156 -11.52 8.71 4.18
N ASN A 157 -10.71 8.43 5.19
CA ASN A 157 -10.54 7.12 5.78
C ASN A 157 -10.74 7.22 7.28
N ARG A 158 -11.72 6.48 7.81
CA ARG A 158 -11.92 6.30 9.25
C ARG A 158 -11.47 4.90 9.63
N GLN A 159 -10.57 4.81 10.58
CA GLN A 159 -10.05 3.57 11.11
C GLN A 159 -10.39 3.46 12.59
N GLN A 160 -10.93 2.32 13.00
CA GLN A 160 -11.17 1.99 14.39
C GLN A 160 -10.40 0.71 14.74
N SER A 161 -9.71 0.73 15.86
CA SER A 161 -8.97 -0.44 16.36
C SER A 161 -9.12 -0.58 17.85
N LYS A 162 -9.13 -1.84 18.33
CA LYS A 162 -9.12 -2.18 19.74
C LYS A 162 -7.98 -3.13 20.02
N LEU A 163 -7.03 -2.69 20.85
CA LEU A 163 -5.87 -3.48 21.21
C LEU A 163 -6.30 -4.64 22.14
N ALA A 164 -5.91 -5.86 21.82
CA ALA A 164 -6.00 -7.01 22.69
C ALA A 164 -4.73 -7.18 23.53
N ALA A 165 -3.59 -7.28 22.87
CA ALA A 165 -2.29 -7.44 23.51
C ALA A 165 -1.14 -7.03 22.58
N ILE A 166 0.01 -6.75 23.16
CA ILE A 166 1.30 -6.72 22.47
C ILE A 166 2.10 -7.92 22.97
N ARG A 167 2.62 -8.72 22.03
CA ARG A 167 3.45 -9.90 22.32
C ARG A 167 4.85 -9.73 21.77
N ASN A 168 5.81 -10.36 22.46
CA ASN A 168 7.16 -10.52 21.92
C ASN A 168 7.18 -11.61 20.83
N LYS A 169 8.36 -11.85 20.25
CA LYS A 169 8.54 -12.88 19.21
C LYS A 169 8.33 -14.32 19.71
N GLU A 170 8.49 -14.56 21.01
CA GLU A 170 8.26 -15.84 21.68
C GLU A 170 6.76 -16.10 21.93
N GLY A 171 5.91 -15.08 21.79
CA GLY A 171 4.46 -15.14 22.01
C GLY A 171 4.02 -14.74 23.43
N ASP A 172 4.96 -14.32 24.30
CA ASP A 172 4.63 -13.85 25.63
C ASP A 172 3.95 -12.48 25.58
N ILE A 173 2.95 -12.28 26.41
CA ILE A 173 2.26 -10.99 26.53
C ILE A 173 3.18 -9.99 27.25
N ILE A 174 3.48 -8.87 26.58
CA ILE A 174 4.24 -7.75 27.14
C ILE A 174 3.30 -6.76 27.81
N THR A 175 2.19 -6.47 27.13
CA THR A 175 1.14 -5.61 27.69
C THR A 175 -0.22 -6.04 27.17
N GLU A 176 -1.24 -5.91 28.00
CA GLU A 176 -2.64 -6.15 27.61
C GLU A 176 -3.29 -4.83 27.19
N GLY A 177 -4.28 -4.92 26.31
CA GLY A 177 -5.08 -3.77 25.93
C GLY A 177 -5.96 -3.30 27.09
N ASN A 178 -6.15 -2.00 27.19
CA ASN A 178 -7.01 -1.38 28.20
C ASN A 178 -8.52 -1.46 27.85
N GLY A 179 -8.86 -2.09 26.73
CA GLY A 179 -10.24 -2.22 26.25
C GLY A 179 -10.78 -0.99 25.50
N ASP A 180 -10.00 0.07 25.38
CA ASP A 180 -10.41 1.29 24.69
C ASP A 180 -10.36 1.11 23.16
N THR A 181 -11.35 1.68 22.47
CA THR A 181 -11.35 1.75 21.02
C THR A 181 -10.64 3.03 20.59
N GLN A 182 -9.60 2.86 19.81
CA GLN A 182 -8.92 3.98 19.14
C GLN A 182 -9.63 4.30 17.83
N ASP A 183 -9.98 5.55 17.61
CA ASP A 183 -10.64 6.06 16.41
C ASP A 183 -9.74 7.09 15.73
N GLY A 184 -9.34 6.80 14.50
CA GLY A 184 -8.49 7.65 13.68
C GLY A 184 -9.21 8.06 12.40
N PHE A 185 -9.04 9.31 12.00
CA PHE A 185 -9.50 9.82 10.72
C PHE A 185 -8.32 10.37 9.93
N ASN A 186 -8.21 9.94 8.68
CA ASN A 186 -7.23 10.45 7.74
C ASN A 186 -7.95 10.91 6.47
N ARG A 187 -7.35 11.83 5.76
CA ARG A 187 -7.80 12.27 4.43
C ARG A 187 -6.63 12.28 3.48
N SER A 188 -6.90 12.07 2.20
CA SER A 188 -5.89 12.19 1.17
C SER A 188 -6.36 13.02 -0.01
N PHE A 189 -5.38 13.60 -0.68
CA PHE A 189 -5.54 14.33 -1.93
C PHE A 189 -4.51 13.79 -2.90
N GLY A 190 -4.95 13.38 -4.07
CA GLY A 190 -4.08 12.78 -5.07
C GLY A 190 -4.27 13.38 -6.45
N SER A 191 -3.21 13.30 -7.24
CA SER A 191 -3.21 13.61 -8.67
C SER A 191 -2.44 12.52 -9.41
N ILE A 192 -3.06 11.95 -10.42
CA ILE A 192 -2.48 10.94 -11.30
C ILE A 192 -2.46 11.49 -12.72
N VAL A 193 -1.29 11.47 -13.35
CA VAL A 193 -1.12 11.70 -14.79
C VAL A 193 -0.75 10.37 -15.41
N ASP A 194 -1.62 9.83 -16.26
CA ASP A 194 -1.48 8.54 -16.91
C ASP A 194 -1.34 8.69 -18.42
N LEU A 195 -0.11 8.63 -18.88
CA LEU A 195 0.26 8.68 -20.32
C LEU A 195 0.71 7.30 -20.80
N THR A 196 0.07 6.23 -20.31
CA THR A 196 0.31 4.86 -20.78
C THR A 196 -0.66 4.46 -21.88
N ASP A 197 -0.43 3.31 -22.49
CA ASP A 197 -1.31 2.70 -23.50
C ASP A 197 -2.54 2.02 -22.88
N ASP A 198 -2.49 1.66 -21.60
CA ASP A 198 -3.58 1.02 -20.87
C ASP A 198 -3.44 1.28 -19.35
N ARG A 199 -4.51 1.74 -18.71
CA ARG A 199 -4.51 2.03 -17.28
C ARG A 199 -4.38 0.78 -16.40
N ALA A 200 -5.02 -0.30 -16.83
CA ALA A 200 -5.08 -1.54 -16.02
C ALA A 200 -3.89 -2.46 -16.25
N ASP A 201 -3.37 -2.53 -17.48
CA ASP A 201 -2.21 -3.34 -17.86
C ASP A 201 -1.28 -2.52 -18.76
N PRO A 202 -0.57 -1.53 -18.21
CA PRO A 202 0.30 -0.67 -19.00
C PRO A 202 1.49 -1.45 -19.56
N ARG A 203 1.70 -1.30 -20.88
CA ARG A 203 2.79 -1.91 -21.63
C ARG A 203 3.72 -0.91 -22.27
N ASP A 204 3.23 0.33 -22.45
CA ASP A 204 3.98 1.44 -23.01
C ASP A 204 3.58 2.75 -22.34
N GLY A 205 4.53 3.67 -22.18
CA GLY A 205 4.29 4.99 -21.64
C GLY A 205 4.68 5.16 -20.17
N PHE A 206 4.22 6.25 -19.57
CA PHE A 206 4.52 6.53 -18.18
C PHE A 206 3.29 7.00 -17.39
N GLN A 207 3.35 6.81 -16.08
CA GLN A 207 2.39 7.29 -15.11
C GLN A 207 3.12 7.99 -13.98
N ALA A 208 2.61 9.14 -13.56
CA ALA A 208 3.11 9.88 -12.41
C ALA A 208 1.97 10.12 -11.41
N GLU A 209 2.24 9.87 -10.15
CA GLU A 209 1.28 10.02 -9.07
C GLU A 209 1.88 10.87 -7.95
N ILE A 210 1.08 11.75 -7.38
CA ILE A 210 1.42 12.53 -6.20
C ILE A 210 0.23 12.43 -5.24
N TYR A 211 0.50 12.04 -3.99
CA TYR A 211 -0.49 11.97 -2.93
C TYR A 211 -0.03 12.73 -1.70
N ARG A 212 -0.98 13.38 -1.06
CA ARG A 212 -0.82 13.98 0.25
C ARG A 212 -1.80 13.33 1.22
N TYR A 213 -1.28 12.87 2.34
CA TYR A 213 -2.06 12.30 3.44
C TYR A 213 -2.00 13.23 4.64
N ASP A 214 -3.17 13.67 5.08
CA ASP A 214 -3.33 14.55 6.23
C ASP A 214 -4.09 13.84 7.35
N ARG A 215 -3.73 14.17 8.58
CA ARG A 215 -4.50 13.86 9.77
C ARG A 215 -5.06 15.16 10.36
N PRO A 216 -6.19 15.13 11.09
CA PRO A 216 -6.60 16.25 11.91
C PRO A 216 -5.48 16.61 12.90
N ASP A 217 -5.40 17.88 13.30
CA ASP A 217 -4.43 18.29 14.33
C ASP A 217 -4.68 17.51 15.63
N PRO A 218 -3.74 16.69 16.09
CA PRO A 218 -3.94 15.85 17.28
C PRO A 218 -3.83 16.63 18.60
N GLY A 219 -3.55 17.93 18.55
CA GLY A 219 -3.42 18.79 19.72
C GLY A 219 -1.98 18.95 20.21
N LYS A 220 -1.84 19.61 21.37
CA LYS A 220 -0.53 19.88 21.99
C LYS A 220 0.12 18.58 22.47
N GLY A 221 1.45 18.50 22.35
CA GLY A 221 2.25 17.35 22.77
C GLY A 221 2.30 16.21 21.75
N GLN A 222 1.38 16.16 20.78
CA GLN A 222 1.37 15.18 19.71
C GLN A 222 2.01 15.74 18.43
N PRO A 223 2.70 14.91 17.62
CA PRO A 223 3.31 15.36 16.38
C PRO A 223 2.24 15.67 15.34
N PHE A 224 2.36 16.81 14.69
CA PHE A 224 1.50 17.20 13.59
C PHE A 224 2.31 17.29 12.30
N PHE A 225 2.02 16.41 11.36
CA PHE A 225 2.70 16.29 10.07
C PHE A 225 1.75 15.75 9.00
N TYR A 226 2.12 15.93 7.76
CA TYR A 226 1.49 15.26 6.62
C TYR A 226 2.54 14.44 5.86
N VAL A 227 2.07 13.48 5.07
CA VAL A 227 2.94 12.63 4.25
C VAL A 227 2.73 12.97 2.79
N MET A 228 3.81 13.07 2.03
CA MET A 228 3.81 13.25 0.58
C MET A 228 4.40 12.01 -0.08
N ASP A 229 3.61 11.36 -0.92
CA ASP A 229 4.04 10.24 -1.75
C ASP A 229 4.19 10.69 -3.20
N TYR A 230 5.29 10.27 -3.81
CA TYR A 230 5.61 10.49 -5.22
C TYR A 230 5.89 9.14 -5.85
N ASN A 231 5.20 8.80 -6.92
CA ASN A 231 5.35 7.54 -7.62
C ASN A 231 5.48 7.80 -9.12
N LEU A 232 6.52 7.24 -9.73
CA LEU A 232 6.76 7.30 -11.16
C LEU A 232 6.86 5.88 -11.69
N LEU A 233 6.09 5.58 -12.70
CA LEU A 233 6.07 4.32 -13.43
C LEU A 233 6.44 4.60 -14.89
N TYR A 234 7.27 3.76 -15.47
CA TYR A 234 7.63 3.84 -16.88
C TYR A 234 7.64 2.44 -17.48
N PHE A 235 7.01 2.29 -18.64
CA PHE A 235 6.84 1.02 -19.32
C PHE A 235 7.40 1.11 -20.73
N VAL A 236 8.16 0.08 -21.13
CA VAL A 236 8.78 -0.04 -22.44
C VAL A 236 8.40 -1.39 -23.03
N PRO A 237 7.76 -1.42 -24.21
CA PRO A 237 7.48 -2.69 -24.89
C PRO A 237 8.79 -3.34 -25.36
N ILE A 238 8.94 -4.64 -25.09
CA ILE A 238 10.07 -5.46 -25.52
C ILE A 238 9.56 -6.51 -26.50
N GLY A 239 9.63 -6.20 -27.80
CA GLY A 239 8.99 -7.05 -28.82
C GLY A 239 7.45 -7.04 -28.67
N GLY A 240 6.77 -8.01 -29.30
CA GLY A 240 5.29 -8.04 -29.37
C GLY A 240 4.59 -8.51 -28.08
N TYR A 241 5.31 -9.23 -27.19
CA TYR A 241 4.66 -9.97 -26.08
C TYR A 241 5.26 -9.68 -24.71
N SER A 242 6.17 -8.75 -24.59
CA SER A 242 6.86 -8.47 -23.35
C SER A 242 6.91 -6.99 -23.04
N THR A 243 6.97 -6.66 -21.76
CA THR A 243 7.07 -5.29 -21.26
C THR A 243 8.13 -5.22 -20.18
N LEU A 244 8.96 -4.20 -20.20
CA LEU A 244 9.86 -3.86 -19.12
C LEU A 244 9.29 -2.64 -18.37
N GLY A 245 8.91 -2.83 -17.13
CA GLY A 245 8.44 -1.76 -16.25
C GLY A 245 9.52 -1.28 -15.29
N PHE A 246 9.51 0.00 -15.00
CA PHE A 246 10.35 0.65 -14.00
C PHE A 246 9.48 1.42 -13.02
N ASN A 247 9.86 1.40 -11.76
CA ASN A 247 9.23 2.18 -10.70
C ASN A 247 10.27 2.98 -9.93
N LEU A 248 9.94 4.23 -9.63
CA LEU A 248 10.63 5.05 -8.65
C LEU A 248 9.60 5.64 -7.70
N TYR A 249 9.75 5.34 -6.43
CA TYR A 249 8.84 5.80 -5.38
C TYR A 249 9.61 6.52 -4.28
N ARG A 250 9.04 7.62 -3.79
CA ARG A 250 9.52 8.34 -2.63
C ARG A 250 8.35 8.75 -1.74
N SER A 251 8.55 8.64 -0.43
CA SER A 251 7.62 9.18 0.57
C SER A 251 8.38 10.01 1.60
N ASP A 252 7.81 11.15 1.95
CA ASP A 252 8.39 12.10 2.88
C ASP A 252 7.35 12.53 3.94
N ALA A 253 7.66 12.37 5.21
CA ALA A 253 6.92 13.03 6.29
C ALA A 253 7.36 14.50 6.37
N VAL A 254 6.39 15.40 6.30
CA VAL A 254 6.63 16.86 6.40
C VAL A 254 6.10 17.35 7.73
N MET A 255 7.02 17.57 8.67
CA MET A 255 6.70 18.01 10.02
C MET A 255 6.19 19.45 10.01
N ILE A 256 5.02 19.68 10.62
CA ILE A 256 4.43 21.00 10.88
C ILE A 256 4.76 21.42 12.32
N ARG A 257 4.54 20.49 13.26
CA ARG A 257 4.82 20.70 14.70
C ARG A 257 5.33 19.39 15.30
N PRO A 258 6.54 19.38 15.90
CA PRO A 258 7.02 18.21 16.63
C PRO A 258 6.15 17.94 17.86
N GLY A 259 6.07 16.68 18.25
CA GLY A 259 5.46 16.23 19.48
C GLY A 259 6.40 16.26 20.69
N GLU A 260 6.00 15.59 21.77
CA GLU A 260 6.82 15.42 22.96
C GLU A 260 8.07 14.59 22.67
N THR A 261 9.23 15.04 23.10
CA THR A 261 10.52 14.37 22.92
C THR A 261 11.23 14.00 24.22
N ASP A 262 10.66 14.40 25.36
CA ASP A 262 11.13 13.99 26.67
C ASP A 262 10.80 12.50 26.89
N THR A 263 11.85 11.68 27.04
CA THR A 263 11.72 10.23 27.16
C THR A 263 11.00 9.80 28.45
N GLY A 264 11.11 10.59 29.51
CA GLY A 264 10.41 10.31 30.78
C GLY A 264 8.90 10.45 30.62
N LYS A 265 8.43 11.53 29.97
CA LYS A 265 7.01 11.75 29.70
C LYS A 265 6.47 10.74 28.69
N ILE A 266 7.22 10.43 27.62
CA ILE A 266 6.82 9.40 26.65
C ILE A 266 6.65 8.04 27.36
N LYS A 267 7.56 7.68 28.26
CA LYS A 267 7.48 6.46 29.03
C LYS A 267 6.23 6.42 29.93
N GLU A 268 5.91 7.53 30.60
CA GLU A 268 4.70 7.68 31.41
C GLU A 268 3.44 7.53 30.56
N ASP A 269 3.39 8.20 29.40
CA ASP A 269 2.24 8.16 28.45
C ASP A 269 2.03 6.76 27.85
N LEU A 270 3.09 6.00 27.57
CA LEU A 270 3.01 4.63 27.06
C LEU A 270 2.49 3.63 28.09
N GLY A 271 2.65 3.91 29.37
CA GLY A 271 2.03 3.17 30.46
C GLY A 271 2.49 1.71 30.64
N PHE A 272 3.70 1.36 30.20
CA PHE A 272 4.27 0.04 30.44
C PHE A 272 4.49 -0.18 31.96
N ASN A 273 4.06 -1.33 32.47
CA ASN A 273 4.15 -1.67 33.91
C ASN A 273 5.23 -2.74 34.17
N CYS A 274 6.40 -2.63 33.54
CA CYS A 274 7.48 -3.61 33.64
C CYS A 274 7.97 -3.84 35.08
N SER A 275 7.85 -2.82 35.97
CA SER A 275 8.24 -2.92 37.37
C SER A 275 7.38 -3.88 38.19
N GLN A 276 6.19 -4.23 37.74
CA GLN A 276 5.28 -5.17 38.41
C GLN A 276 5.57 -6.63 38.07
N ILE A 277 6.42 -6.88 37.09
CA ILE A 277 6.81 -8.24 36.67
C ILE A 277 7.85 -8.78 37.62
N THR A 278 7.55 -9.94 38.22
CA THR A 278 8.41 -10.59 39.23
C THR A 278 9.47 -11.50 38.63
N ASP A 279 9.24 -12.04 37.43
CA ASP A 279 10.24 -12.84 36.72
C ASP A 279 11.27 -11.93 36.03
N GLU A 280 12.54 -12.09 36.40
CA GLU A 280 13.65 -11.23 35.93
C GLU A 280 13.81 -11.26 34.41
N THR A 281 13.57 -12.39 33.75
CA THR A 281 13.71 -12.54 32.31
C THR A 281 12.55 -11.81 31.60
N GLN A 282 11.33 -12.01 32.07
CA GLN A 282 10.17 -11.31 31.52
C GLN A 282 10.24 -9.80 31.78
N LYS A 283 10.72 -9.39 32.93
CA LYS A 283 10.94 -7.98 33.27
C LYS A 283 11.95 -7.34 32.32
N ALA A 284 13.11 -7.99 32.09
CA ALA A 284 14.11 -7.48 31.16
C ALA A 284 13.57 -7.39 29.72
N ASN A 285 12.77 -8.37 29.27
CA ASN A 285 12.11 -8.33 27.97
C ASN A 285 11.12 -7.15 27.88
N CYS A 286 10.31 -6.93 28.92
CA CYS A 286 9.40 -5.79 28.98
C CYS A 286 10.14 -4.45 28.91
N GLU A 287 11.19 -4.27 29.69
CA GLU A 287 12.02 -3.05 29.71
C GLU A 287 12.71 -2.78 28.35
N ASN A 288 13.16 -3.82 27.65
CA ASN A 288 13.71 -3.71 26.30
C ASN A 288 12.65 -3.22 25.30
N VAL A 289 11.44 -3.77 25.38
CA VAL A 289 10.32 -3.36 24.50
C VAL A 289 9.88 -1.94 24.84
N GLU A 290 9.73 -1.61 26.13
CA GLU A 290 9.41 -0.24 26.57
C GLU A 290 10.42 0.77 26.01
N THR A 291 11.72 0.49 26.17
CA THR A 291 12.80 1.34 25.62
C THR A 291 12.67 1.51 24.12
N GLN A 292 12.39 0.43 23.39
CA GLN A 292 12.14 0.48 21.94
C GLN A 292 11.00 1.43 21.60
N TYR A 293 9.83 1.27 22.25
CA TYR A 293 8.66 2.10 21.95
C TYR A 293 8.90 3.58 22.32
N VAL A 294 9.63 3.85 23.40
CA VAL A 294 10.01 5.21 23.79
C VAL A 294 10.90 5.87 22.71
N GLU A 295 11.92 5.17 22.22
CA GLU A 295 12.82 5.69 21.19
C GLU A 295 12.08 5.90 19.85
N GLU A 296 11.24 4.97 19.44
CA GLU A 296 10.45 5.07 18.22
C GLU A 296 9.42 6.20 18.29
N THR A 297 8.73 6.34 19.43
CA THR A 297 7.79 7.43 19.67
C THR A 297 8.50 8.77 19.64
N ARG A 298 9.67 8.90 20.28
CA ARG A 298 10.48 10.11 20.26
C ARG A 298 10.90 10.48 18.84
N ALA A 299 11.42 9.52 18.08
CA ALA A 299 11.83 9.75 16.69
C ALA A 299 10.61 10.10 15.80
N GLY A 300 9.49 9.42 15.96
CA GLY A 300 8.23 9.74 15.28
C GLY A 300 7.71 11.13 15.63
N ASN A 301 7.78 11.53 16.90
CA ASN A 301 7.40 12.86 17.37
C ASN A 301 8.29 13.96 16.81
N GLN A 302 9.57 13.67 16.61
CA GLN A 302 10.54 14.63 16.11
C GLN A 302 10.51 14.75 14.58
N HIS A 303 10.40 13.64 13.85
CA HIS A 303 10.62 13.59 12.41
C HIS A 303 9.35 13.24 11.61
N GLY A 304 8.31 12.71 12.25
CA GLY A 304 7.16 12.11 11.57
C GLY A 304 7.48 10.71 11.06
N THR A 305 6.52 10.13 10.33
CA THR A 305 6.68 8.80 9.72
C THR A 305 6.08 8.84 8.32
N ALA A 306 6.92 8.59 7.32
CA ALA A 306 6.54 8.44 5.93
C ALA A 306 5.85 7.08 5.67
N THR A 307 5.30 6.87 4.50
CA THR A 307 4.76 5.59 4.09
C THR A 307 5.86 4.52 4.15
N PRO A 308 5.66 3.44 4.93
CA PRO A 308 6.62 2.36 5.07
C PRO A 308 6.89 1.62 3.77
N ILE A 309 8.01 0.91 3.71
CA ILE A 309 8.32 -0.05 2.63
C ILE A 309 8.48 -1.46 3.20
N GLY A 310 8.25 -2.44 2.34
CA GLY A 310 8.09 -3.86 2.68
C GLY A 310 6.65 -4.31 2.50
N GLY A 311 6.47 -5.52 2.02
CA GLY A 311 5.17 -6.12 1.75
C GLY A 311 4.89 -6.26 0.25
N THR A 312 3.64 -6.29 -0.10
CA THR A 312 3.20 -6.76 -1.42
C THR A 312 3.41 -5.77 -2.56
N GLN A 313 3.67 -4.50 -2.26
CA GLN A 313 3.82 -3.46 -3.28
C GLN A 313 5.28 -3.13 -3.60
N ARG A 314 6.14 -3.12 -2.61
CA ARG A 314 7.56 -2.75 -2.72
C ARG A 314 8.38 -3.58 -1.76
N LEU A 315 9.56 -4.01 -2.15
CA LEU A 315 10.40 -4.94 -1.36
C LEU A 315 9.63 -6.21 -0.97
N ARG A 316 9.10 -6.90 -1.96
CA ARG A 316 8.14 -8.02 -1.82
C ARG A 316 8.64 -9.24 -1.05
N SER A 317 9.94 -9.34 -0.77
CA SER A 317 10.51 -10.40 0.08
C SER A 317 10.46 -10.08 1.58
N TYR A 318 10.00 -8.91 1.95
CA TYR A 318 9.90 -8.46 3.34
C TYR A 318 8.43 -8.37 3.78
N THR A 319 8.19 -8.49 5.07
CA THR A 319 6.85 -8.36 5.65
C THR A 319 6.28 -6.95 5.47
N THR A 320 4.97 -6.82 5.57
CA THR A 320 4.28 -5.53 5.44
C THR A 320 4.81 -4.54 6.47
N ASN A 321 5.11 -3.31 6.01
CA ASN A 321 5.64 -2.21 6.82
C ASN A 321 6.98 -2.53 7.52
N ARG A 322 7.80 -3.41 6.92
CA ARG A 322 9.05 -3.87 7.54
C ARG A 322 10.03 -2.76 7.87
N TYR A 323 10.12 -1.75 7.02
CA TYR A 323 11.03 -0.62 7.19
C TYR A 323 10.27 0.70 7.12
N PHE A 324 10.46 1.54 8.13
CA PHE A 324 9.83 2.85 8.23
C PHE A 324 10.75 3.87 8.91
N ALA A 325 10.64 5.13 8.51
CA ALA A 325 11.31 6.30 9.07
C ALA A 325 10.60 7.57 8.57
N ALA A 326 11.21 8.75 8.74
CA ALA A 326 10.65 10.00 8.22
C ALA A 326 10.66 10.12 6.70
N HIS A 327 11.54 9.38 6.03
CA HIS A 327 11.67 9.33 4.57
C HIS A 327 11.78 7.89 4.11
N SER A 328 11.18 7.56 2.98
CA SER A 328 11.38 6.28 2.30
C SER A 328 11.64 6.49 0.80
N LEU A 329 12.44 5.62 0.22
CA LEU A 329 12.76 5.61 -1.20
C LEU A 329 12.81 4.17 -1.69
N SER A 330 12.18 3.88 -2.83
CA SER A 330 12.34 2.58 -3.48
C SER A 330 12.41 2.72 -4.98
N ALA A 331 13.13 1.80 -5.61
CA ALA A 331 13.21 1.64 -7.04
C ALA A 331 13.01 0.17 -7.41
N GLY A 332 12.34 -0.09 -8.51
CA GLY A 332 12.07 -1.44 -8.97
C GLY A 332 12.07 -1.54 -10.48
N THR A 333 12.33 -2.74 -10.97
CA THR A 333 12.16 -3.12 -12.36
C THR A 333 11.45 -4.45 -12.46
N GLU A 334 10.66 -4.63 -13.49
CA GLU A 334 9.87 -5.81 -13.71
C GLU A 334 9.72 -6.12 -15.19
N PHE A 335 10.23 -7.28 -15.60
CA PHE A 335 9.98 -7.85 -16.92
C PHE A 335 8.70 -8.67 -16.88
N ARG A 336 7.74 -8.36 -17.75
CA ARG A 336 6.46 -9.02 -17.93
C ARG A 336 6.40 -9.71 -19.26
N TRP A 337 6.11 -11.00 -19.25
CA TRP A 337 5.88 -11.78 -20.45
C TRP A 337 4.42 -12.18 -20.55
N ASN A 338 3.70 -11.67 -21.56
CA ASN A 338 2.30 -12.00 -21.82
C ASN A 338 2.23 -13.35 -22.52
N LEU A 339 1.66 -14.35 -21.86
CA LEU A 339 1.48 -15.70 -22.42
C LEU A 339 0.22 -15.80 -23.26
N THR A 340 -0.80 -15.01 -22.92
CA THR A 340 -2.10 -15.00 -23.60
C THR A 340 -2.58 -13.57 -23.82
N GLU A 341 -3.51 -13.42 -24.77
CA GLU A 341 -4.21 -12.15 -24.98
C GLU A 341 -5.61 -12.23 -24.36
N GLU A 342 -6.09 -11.10 -23.83
CA GLU A 342 -7.37 -10.97 -23.12
C GLU A 342 -8.58 -10.74 -24.06
N PHE A 343 -8.59 -11.35 -25.23
CA PHE A 343 -9.62 -11.09 -26.26
C PHE A 343 -10.90 -11.91 -26.10
N THR A 344 -10.84 -13.04 -25.42
CA THR A 344 -11.99 -13.95 -25.31
C THR A 344 -12.49 -13.99 -23.88
N PRO A 345 -13.78 -13.71 -23.62
CA PRO A 345 -14.35 -13.84 -22.29
C PRO A 345 -14.25 -15.28 -21.77
N PHE A 346 -13.83 -15.40 -20.53
CA PHE A 346 -13.78 -16.66 -19.82
C PHE A 346 -15.11 -16.88 -19.11
N ASN A 347 -15.75 -18.03 -19.36
CA ASN A 347 -17.06 -18.36 -18.79
C ASN A 347 -17.03 -19.75 -18.18
N ILE A 348 -16.98 -19.80 -16.86
CA ILE A 348 -17.15 -21.01 -16.04
C ILE A 348 -18.16 -20.70 -14.92
N ILE A 349 -18.55 -21.72 -14.14
CA ILE A 349 -19.55 -21.58 -13.07
C ILE A 349 -19.19 -20.45 -12.07
N VAL A 350 -17.89 -20.27 -11.79
CA VAL A 350 -17.39 -19.30 -10.80
C VAL A 350 -16.90 -17.98 -11.41
N ALA A 351 -16.90 -17.84 -12.73
CA ALA A 351 -16.51 -16.60 -13.42
C ALA A 351 -17.20 -16.50 -14.78
N GLY A 352 -17.81 -15.37 -15.06
CA GLY A 352 -18.50 -15.12 -16.33
C GLY A 352 -18.28 -13.71 -16.83
N GLY A 353 -18.20 -13.55 -18.16
CA GLY A 353 -17.99 -12.26 -18.81
C GLY A 353 -16.60 -11.64 -18.61
N VAL A 354 -15.65 -12.40 -18.08
CA VAL A 354 -14.32 -11.92 -17.71
C VAL A 354 -13.30 -12.28 -18.79
N ARG A 355 -12.61 -11.30 -19.33
CA ARG A 355 -11.48 -11.50 -20.24
C ARG A 355 -10.22 -11.66 -19.40
N THR A 356 -9.50 -12.77 -19.62
CA THR A 356 -8.35 -13.11 -18.77
C THR A 356 -7.07 -13.18 -19.59
N GLY A 357 -6.11 -12.32 -19.25
CA GLY A 357 -4.74 -12.40 -19.70
C GLY A 357 -3.85 -13.08 -18.65
N ILE A 358 -2.91 -13.91 -19.09
CA ILE A 358 -1.92 -14.56 -18.22
C ILE A 358 -0.55 -13.96 -18.52
N GLN A 359 0.14 -13.51 -17.47
CA GLN A 359 1.52 -13.02 -17.53
C GLN A 359 2.41 -13.78 -16.57
N VAL A 360 3.66 -13.97 -16.98
CA VAL A 360 4.78 -14.31 -16.08
C VAL A 360 5.63 -13.06 -15.89
N ALA A 361 6.03 -12.79 -14.66
CA ALA A 361 6.85 -11.65 -14.33
C ALA A 361 8.11 -12.05 -13.59
N PHE A 362 9.19 -11.32 -13.85
CA PHE A 362 10.45 -11.37 -13.10
C PHE A 362 10.77 -9.95 -12.64
N PHE A 363 11.17 -9.80 -11.39
CA PHE A 363 11.37 -8.48 -10.81
C PHE A 363 12.60 -8.39 -9.90
N ALA A 364 13.12 -7.18 -9.79
CA ALA A 364 14.13 -6.79 -8.82
C ALA A 364 13.78 -5.41 -8.25
N GLU A 365 13.91 -5.27 -6.95
CA GLU A 365 13.55 -4.06 -6.20
C GLU A 365 14.62 -3.71 -5.19
N GLY A 366 14.82 -2.43 -4.96
CA GLY A 366 15.64 -1.91 -3.87
C GLY A 366 14.88 -0.84 -3.10
N GLY A 367 15.18 -0.71 -1.81
CA GLY A 367 14.56 0.33 -1.00
C GLY A 367 15.34 0.68 0.24
N THR A 368 15.08 1.86 0.75
CA THR A 368 15.74 2.42 1.93
C THR A 368 14.82 3.35 2.70
N VAL A 369 15.08 3.53 3.99
CA VAL A 369 14.40 4.50 4.84
C VAL A 369 15.41 5.20 5.75
N ALA A 370 15.15 6.47 6.08
CA ALA A 370 15.98 7.25 7.00
C ALA A 370 15.19 8.38 7.65
N ASP A 371 15.62 8.83 8.83
CA ASP A 371 15.05 10.00 9.50
C ASP A 371 15.59 11.32 8.95
N LEU A 372 16.78 11.29 8.36
CA LEU A 372 17.39 12.45 7.71
C LEU A 372 17.55 12.16 6.21
N THR A 373 17.23 13.13 5.37
CA THR A 373 17.32 12.98 3.90
C THR A 373 18.75 12.66 3.43
N GLU A 374 19.79 13.14 4.15
CA GLU A 374 21.19 12.88 3.84
C GLU A 374 21.60 11.42 4.06
N ASP A 375 20.87 10.69 4.90
CA ASP A 375 21.11 9.28 5.20
C ASP A 375 20.34 8.33 4.27
N LEU A 376 19.37 8.85 3.53
CA LEU A 376 18.45 8.05 2.72
C LEU A 376 19.15 7.21 1.63
N TYR A 377 20.39 7.55 1.25
CA TYR A 377 21.10 6.87 0.17
C TYR A 377 22.21 5.92 0.65
N LYS A 378 22.40 5.78 1.97
CA LYS A 378 23.55 5.06 2.51
C LYS A 378 23.37 3.54 2.57
N ASP A 379 22.19 3.09 2.95
CA ASP A 379 21.91 1.67 3.19
C ASP A 379 20.67 1.24 2.41
N TRP A 380 20.77 0.10 1.69
CA TRP A 380 19.69 -0.42 0.86
C TRP A 380 19.35 -1.87 1.20
N LYS A 381 18.09 -2.21 1.10
CA LYS A 381 17.59 -3.59 1.09
C LYS A 381 17.11 -3.95 -0.31
N TYR A 382 17.27 -5.21 -0.68
CA TYR A 382 16.95 -5.70 -2.02
C TYR A 382 15.99 -6.88 -1.96
N SER A 383 15.12 -6.95 -2.95
CA SER A 383 14.15 -8.02 -3.17
C SER A 383 14.15 -8.39 -4.64
N TYR A 384 14.12 -9.68 -4.95
CA TYR A 384 14.00 -10.17 -6.31
C TYR A 384 13.11 -11.42 -6.35
N GLY A 385 12.48 -11.67 -7.47
CA GLY A 385 11.57 -12.80 -7.57
C GLY A 385 10.89 -12.95 -8.91
N SER A 386 9.91 -13.82 -8.91
CA SER A 386 9.06 -14.09 -10.05
C SER A 386 7.61 -14.30 -9.63
N GLY A 387 6.68 -14.18 -10.57
CA GLY A 387 5.28 -14.42 -10.30
C GLY A 387 4.46 -14.65 -11.55
N VAL A 388 3.24 -15.14 -11.33
CA VAL A 388 2.21 -15.30 -12.36
C VAL A 388 1.10 -14.32 -12.07
N ARG A 389 0.53 -13.75 -13.12
CA ARG A 389 -0.55 -12.77 -13.06
C ARG A 389 -1.70 -13.16 -13.94
N PHE A 390 -2.89 -12.97 -13.41
CA PHE A 390 -4.16 -13.10 -14.14
C PHE A 390 -4.77 -11.70 -14.20
N ILE A 391 -4.77 -11.12 -15.40
CA ILE A 391 -5.30 -9.78 -15.66
C ILE A 391 -6.73 -9.93 -16.07
N LEU A 392 -7.64 -9.31 -15.34
CA LEU A 392 -9.07 -9.35 -15.64
C LEU A 392 -9.51 -8.06 -16.35
N ALA A 393 -10.53 -8.13 -17.14
CA ALA A 393 -10.98 -7.05 -18.02
C ALA A 393 -11.32 -5.74 -17.30
N SER A 394 -11.77 -5.82 -16.05
CA SER A 394 -12.10 -4.68 -15.18
C SER A 394 -10.89 -3.97 -14.58
N GLY A 395 -9.67 -4.37 -14.94
CA GLY A 395 -8.47 -3.86 -14.28
C GLY A 395 -8.12 -4.56 -12.97
N PHE A 396 -8.85 -5.60 -12.62
CA PHE A 396 -8.57 -6.44 -11.48
C PHE A 396 -7.47 -7.45 -11.83
N VAL A 397 -6.41 -7.48 -11.06
CA VAL A 397 -5.27 -8.38 -11.28
C VAL A 397 -5.10 -9.29 -10.08
N VAL A 398 -5.10 -10.60 -10.33
CA VAL A 398 -4.69 -11.59 -9.32
C VAL A 398 -3.23 -11.93 -9.56
N ARG A 399 -2.40 -11.79 -8.55
CA ARG A 399 -0.96 -11.95 -8.62
C ARG A 399 -0.47 -12.97 -7.59
N LEU A 400 0.29 -13.95 -8.05
CA LEU A 400 1.01 -14.92 -7.24
C LEU A 400 2.50 -14.65 -7.41
N ASP A 401 3.14 -14.10 -6.40
CA ASP A 401 4.58 -13.80 -6.42
C ASP A 401 5.34 -14.68 -5.42
N VAL A 402 6.58 -15.01 -5.77
CA VAL A 402 7.58 -15.56 -4.83
C VAL A 402 8.78 -14.63 -4.90
N ALA A 403 9.11 -14.02 -3.77
CA ALA A 403 10.18 -13.05 -3.65
C ALA A 403 11.21 -13.47 -2.61
N SER A 404 12.50 -13.25 -2.89
CA SER A 404 13.62 -13.56 -2.01
C SER A 404 14.43 -12.31 -1.70
N GLY A 405 14.96 -12.22 -0.48
CA GLY A 405 15.80 -11.13 0.00
C GLY A 405 16.62 -11.56 1.22
N SER A 406 17.23 -10.61 1.91
CA SER A 406 18.12 -10.93 3.05
C SER A 406 17.39 -11.56 4.26
N GLU A 407 16.05 -11.45 4.35
CA GLU A 407 15.26 -12.02 5.44
C GLU A 407 14.52 -13.32 5.04
N GLY A 408 14.83 -13.88 3.87
CA GLY A 408 14.29 -15.14 3.39
C GLY A 408 13.41 -14.98 2.15
N THR A 409 12.55 -15.99 1.93
CA THR A 409 11.66 -16.08 0.77
C THR A 409 10.21 -15.98 1.23
N GLN A 410 9.44 -15.14 0.55
CA GLN A 410 8.01 -14.87 0.85
C GLN A 410 7.15 -15.17 -0.38
N PRO A 411 6.22 -16.15 -0.30
CA PRO A 411 5.13 -16.28 -1.25
C PRO A 411 4.02 -15.30 -0.91
N SER A 412 3.37 -14.73 -1.91
CA SER A 412 2.22 -13.83 -1.70
C SER A 412 1.15 -14.01 -2.79
N LEU A 413 -0.13 -13.93 -2.38
CA LEU A 413 -1.29 -13.82 -3.26
C LEU A 413 -1.91 -12.44 -3.07
N ILE A 414 -2.09 -11.70 -4.15
CA ILE A 414 -2.50 -10.30 -4.13
C ILE A 414 -3.47 -10.03 -5.26
N PHE A 415 -4.37 -9.09 -5.01
CA PHE A 415 -5.44 -8.71 -5.95
C PHE A 415 -5.21 -7.33 -6.58
N GLN A 416 -3.95 -6.97 -6.84
CA GLN A 416 -3.57 -5.67 -7.37
C GLN A 416 -2.22 -5.73 -8.10
N TYR A 417 -1.95 -4.81 -9.04
CA TYR A 417 -0.61 -4.63 -9.59
C TYR A 417 0.39 -4.15 -8.52
N PRO A 418 1.70 -4.48 -8.67
CA PRO A 418 2.73 -3.90 -7.81
C PRO A 418 2.87 -2.40 -8.08
N TRP A 419 3.44 -1.71 -7.07
CA TRP A 419 3.82 -0.30 -7.16
C TRP A 419 2.67 0.72 -7.18
N ASN A 420 1.43 0.30 -7.10
CA ASN A 420 0.33 1.24 -6.94
C ASN A 420 0.41 1.92 -5.56
N VAL A 421 0.03 3.17 -5.52
CA VAL A 421 -0.11 3.92 -4.27
C VAL A 421 -1.51 3.75 -3.71
N PHE A 422 -2.48 3.50 -4.62
CA PHE A 422 -3.89 3.19 -4.31
C PHE A 422 -4.38 2.00 -5.08
#